data_5a7f4b6aae65f42510c43eb5832ea13a
#
_entry.id   5a7f4b6aae65f42510c43eb5832ea13a
#
_cell.length_a   1.000
_cell.length_b   1.000
_cell.length_c   1.000
_cell.angle_alpha   90.00
_cell.angle_beta   90.00
_cell.angle_gamma   90.00
#
_symmetry.space_group_name_H-M   'P 1'
#
loop_
_entity.id
_entity.type
_entity.pdbx_description
1 polymer ?
#
loop_
_entity_poly.entity_id
_entity_poly.type
_entity_poly.pdbx_seq_one_letter_code
_entity_poly.pdbx_strand_id
1 'polypeptide(L)'
;MSGAESLASSPLNDLSWWHADADERERTFARHRREDPRPFVRVSAQSESGFWALTRHEDILEVSRRPEDFTSGDGGTQIFDQPAELREYRGSIIDMDNPEHARLRKIVSRGFTVRSLQALRSDIEDTVREIISELPADGRCDFVTDLAAPLPLRIISNMLGIPREHEQFIFEATNVILGASDAEYIPDQTGAGINKAVTAASVGLIELLEDLAKDRIANPTGDVISQLVAADDENLTPAEMAKFFILLVGAGNETTRNAITHGMIALTDHPDQRELWRADYDSYAVSADEEIFRWATPVIHFRRTVARDGVMLGEQELTKGEKVVLFYNSGNRDESVFEDPYTFDVTRNPNPHVAFGAAGPHFCLGAHLARLELQVLFKILFEELPDLAAAGEPDLLRSNFLHGVKHLQATYTPR
;
A
#
# COMPACT_ATOMS: atom_id res chain seq x y z
N MET A 1 -30.77 -0.32 28.45
CA MET A 1 -30.13 0.96 28.17
C MET A 1 -28.64 0.88 28.52
N SER A 2 -27.84 0.07 27.84
CA SER A 2 -26.38 0.03 28.02
C SER A 2 -25.59 -0.36 26.76
N GLY A 3 -26.23 -0.61 25.63
CA GLY A 3 -25.54 -0.99 24.39
C GLY A 3 -25.24 0.16 23.42
N ALA A 4 -26.01 1.24 23.45
CA ALA A 4 -25.89 2.33 22.48
C ALA A 4 -24.83 3.39 22.84
N GLU A 5 -24.45 3.53 24.12
CA GLU A 5 -23.42 4.51 24.54
C GLU A 5 -21.97 4.03 24.29
N SER A 6 -21.74 2.73 24.18
CA SER A 6 -20.39 2.15 23.98
C SER A 6 -19.87 2.29 22.54
N LEU A 7 -20.74 2.42 21.53
CA LEU A 7 -20.35 2.51 20.11
C LEU A 7 -20.13 3.95 19.63
N ALA A 8 -20.59 4.96 20.40
CA ALA A 8 -20.47 6.39 20.04
C ALA A 8 -19.04 6.96 20.06
N SER A 9 -18.05 6.21 20.52
CA SER A 9 -16.64 6.59 20.56
C SER A 9 -15.73 5.54 19.94
N SER A 10 -15.96 5.20 18.65
CA SER A 10 -15.06 4.31 17.95
C SER A 10 -13.66 4.95 17.86
N PRO A 11 -12.58 4.23 18.22
CA PRO A 11 -11.22 4.78 18.25
C PRO A 11 -10.56 4.83 16.86
N LEU A 12 -11.28 4.54 15.80
CA LEU A 12 -10.73 4.41 14.42
C LEU A 12 -10.07 5.70 13.88
N ASN A 13 -10.35 6.85 14.51
CA ASN A 13 -9.72 8.13 14.19
C ASN A 13 -8.52 8.48 15.13
N ASP A 14 -8.23 7.62 16.11
CA ASP A 14 -7.15 7.87 17.09
C ASP A 14 -5.86 7.15 16.64
N LEU A 15 -4.85 7.93 16.26
CA LEU A 15 -3.56 7.39 15.83
C LEU A 15 -2.86 6.58 16.94
N SER A 16 -3.07 6.93 18.22
CA SER A 16 -2.47 6.18 19.33
C SER A 16 -3.07 4.79 19.47
N TRP A 17 -4.36 4.64 19.18
CA TRP A 17 -5.02 3.33 19.16
C TRP A 17 -4.48 2.43 18.05
N TRP A 18 -4.13 2.98 16.88
CA TRP A 18 -3.51 2.20 15.80
C TRP A 18 -2.14 1.63 16.18
N HIS A 19 -1.47 2.22 17.18
CA HIS A 19 -0.22 1.72 17.76
C HIS A 19 -0.40 0.85 18.99
N ALA A 20 -1.63 0.73 19.49
CA ALA A 20 -1.94 -0.14 20.61
C ALA A 20 -1.91 -1.63 20.18
N ASP A 21 -2.32 -2.48 21.10
CA ASP A 21 -2.40 -3.92 20.94
C ASP A 21 -3.14 -4.35 19.65
N ALA A 22 -2.47 -5.15 18.81
CA ALA A 22 -3.02 -5.67 17.56
C ALA A 22 -4.30 -6.49 17.80
N ASP A 23 -4.33 -7.28 18.87
CA ASP A 23 -5.48 -8.10 19.24
C ASP A 23 -6.68 -7.24 19.65
N GLU A 24 -6.46 -6.08 20.25
CA GLU A 24 -7.54 -5.14 20.56
C GLU A 24 -8.12 -4.55 19.28
N ARG A 25 -7.28 -4.20 18.31
CA ARG A 25 -7.74 -3.72 17.00
C ARG A 25 -8.60 -4.76 16.29
N GLU A 26 -8.13 -6.00 16.24
CA GLU A 26 -8.87 -7.09 15.60
C GLU A 26 -10.21 -7.37 16.31
N ARG A 27 -10.23 -7.42 17.65
CA ARG A 27 -11.48 -7.55 18.43
C ARG A 27 -12.45 -6.41 18.17
N THR A 28 -11.94 -5.18 18.02
CA THR A 28 -12.77 -3.99 17.74
C THR A 28 -13.40 -4.10 16.35
N PHE A 29 -12.63 -4.43 15.32
CA PHE A 29 -13.17 -4.64 13.97
C PHE A 29 -14.14 -5.82 13.90
N ALA A 30 -13.82 -6.95 14.55
CA ALA A 30 -14.72 -8.11 14.62
C ALA A 30 -16.06 -7.76 15.28
N ARG A 31 -16.04 -6.93 16.34
CA ARG A 31 -17.26 -6.42 16.97
C ARG A 31 -18.05 -5.53 16.01
N HIS A 32 -17.39 -4.59 15.32
CA HIS A 32 -18.07 -3.73 14.34
C HIS A 32 -18.71 -4.55 13.22
N ARG A 33 -18.01 -5.51 12.63
CA ARG A 33 -18.58 -6.37 11.57
C ARG A 33 -19.87 -7.08 11.99
N ARG A 34 -19.97 -7.50 13.26
CA ARG A 34 -21.14 -8.23 13.79
C ARG A 34 -22.26 -7.32 14.24
N GLU A 35 -21.96 -6.25 14.96
CA GLU A 35 -22.94 -5.46 15.71
C GLU A 35 -23.31 -4.14 15.03
N ASP A 36 -22.34 -3.47 14.40
CA ASP A 36 -22.51 -2.19 13.71
C ASP A 36 -21.49 -2.08 12.58
N PRO A 37 -21.75 -2.67 11.42
CA PRO A 37 -20.77 -2.77 10.33
C PRO A 37 -20.45 -1.45 9.63
N ARG A 38 -21.24 -0.40 9.87
CA ARG A 38 -21.08 0.93 9.29
C ARG A 38 -21.17 2.02 10.37
N PRO A 39 -20.30 1.98 11.42
CA PRO A 39 -20.37 2.97 12.47
C PRO A 39 -20.03 4.36 11.96
N PHE A 40 -20.76 5.37 12.43
CA PHE A 40 -20.38 6.77 12.21
C PHE A 40 -19.35 7.20 13.25
N VAL A 41 -18.13 7.43 12.81
CA VAL A 41 -17.00 7.82 13.65
C VAL A 41 -16.93 9.34 13.72
N ARG A 42 -17.15 9.90 14.92
CA ARG A 42 -17.02 11.34 15.15
C ARG A 42 -15.57 11.74 15.29
N VAL A 43 -15.22 12.87 14.69
CA VAL A 43 -13.89 13.47 14.84
C VAL A 43 -13.99 14.63 15.82
N SER A 44 -13.08 14.68 16.80
CA SER A 44 -13.08 15.70 17.85
C SER A 44 -12.59 17.09 17.38
N ALA A 45 -11.97 17.19 16.22
CA ALA A 45 -11.51 18.46 15.67
C ALA A 45 -12.69 19.31 15.18
N GLN A 46 -12.74 20.58 15.59
CA GLN A 46 -13.87 21.50 15.35
C GLN A 46 -14.17 21.80 13.86
N SER A 47 -13.30 21.41 12.94
CA SER A 47 -13.41 21.70 11.50
C SER A 47 -13.70 20.47 10.63
N GLU A 48 -13.78 19.27 11.22
CA GLU A 48 -13.93 18.04 10.47
C GLU A 48 -15.29 17.38 10.73
N SER A 49 -16.00 17.04 9.68
CA SER A 49 -17.12 16.09 9.76
C SER A 49 -16.57 14.69 10.04
N GLY A 50 -17.29 13.89 10.82
CA GLY A 50 -16.97 12.47 11.00
C GLY A 50 -17.02 11.68 9.67
N PHE A 51 -16.90 10.37 9.75
CA PHE A 51 -16.96 9.48 8.61
C PHE A 51 -17.68 8.18 8.93
N TRP A 52 -18.24 7.55 7.92
CA TRP A 52 -18.78 6.20 7.98
C TRP A 52 -17.66 5.19 7.78
N ALA A 53 -17.43 4.33 8.75
CA ALA A 53 -16.40 3.29 8.68
C ALA A 53 -17.01 1.99 8.10
N LEU A 54 -16.57 1.57 6.92
CA LEU A 54 -17.01 0.33 6.30
C LEU A 54 -16.08 -0.80 6.72
N THR A 55 -16.61 -1.73 7.52
CA THR A 55 -15.82 -2.80 8.12
C THR A 55 -16.07 -4.17 7.50
N ARG A 56 -17.17 -4.35 6.73
CA ARG A 56 -17.48 -5.58 6.03
C ARG A 56 -16.94 -5.58 4.60
N HIS A 57 -16.57 -6.75 4.15
CA HIS A 57 -16.10 -7.00 2.79
C HIS A 57 -17.14 -6.60 1.72
N GLU A 58 -18.41 -6.94 1.92
CA GLU A 58 -19.50 -6.61 0.98
C GLU A 58 -19.66 -5.10 0.76
N ASP A 59 -19.59 -4.29 1.82
CA ASP A 59 -19.69 -2.83 1.74
C ASP A 59 -18.52 -2.20 0.99
N ILE A 60 -17.31 -2.73 1.22
CA ILE A 60 -16.12 -2.33 0.50
C ILE A 60 -16.26 -2.61 -1.00
N LEU A 61 -16.78 -3.77 -1.37
CA LEU A 61 -17.05 -4.10 -2.77
C LEU A 61 -18.14 -3.20 -3.37
N GLU A 62 -19.23 -2.96 -2.65
CA GLU A 62 -20.35 -2.13 -3.10
C GLU A 62 -19.85 -0.71 -3.43
N VAL A 63 -19.20 -0.05 -2.49
CA VAL A 63 -18.72 1.33 -2.65
C VAL A 63 -17.69 1.43 -3.77
N SER A 64 -16.78 0.47 -3.88
CA SER A 64 -15.74 0.47 -4.91
C SER A 64 -16.29 0.34 -6.34
N ARG A 65 -17.47 -0.27 -6.50
CA ARG A 65 -18.15 -0.47 -7.80
C ARG A 65 -19.07 0.67 -8.22
N ARG A 66 -19.25 1.67 -7.36
CA ARG A 66 -20.17 2.80 -7.56
C ARG A 66 -19.44 4.14 -7.56
N PRO A 67 -18.45 4.35 -8.45
CA PRO A 67 -17.62 5.57 -8.47
C PRO A 67 -18.43 6.84 -8.73
N GLU A 68 -19.60 6.74 -9.38
CA GLU A 68 -20.53 7.84 -9.62
C GLU A 68 -21.25 8.32 -8.35
N ASP A 69 -21.36 7.45 -7.34
CA ASP A 69 -21.96 7.76 -6.04
C ASP A 69 -20.90 8.08 -4.98
N PHE A 70 -19.69 7.51 -5.13
CA PHE A 70 -18.59 7.55 -4.15
C PHE A 70 -17.29 7.98 -4.82
N THR A 71 -17.04 9.29 -4.83
CA THR A 71 -15.92 9.90 -5.56
C THR A 71 -14.60 9.80 -4.81
N SER A 72 -13.50 9.82 -5.55
CA SER A 72 -12.12 9.91 -5.04
C SER A 72 -11.56 11.31 -5.09
N GLY A 73 -12.10 12.19 -5.96
CA GLY A 73 -11.55 13.51 -6.24
C GLY A 73 -11.52 14.48 -5.05
N ASP A 74 -12.38 14.26 -4.05
CA ASP A 74 -12.39 15.05 -2.82
C ASP A 74 -11.45 14.49 -1.72
N GLY A 75 -10.55 13.57 -2.07
CA GLY A 75 -9.56 12.94 -1.20
C GLY A 75 -9.79 11.43 -1.09
N GLY A 76 -8.93 10.66 -1.76
CA GLY A 76 -9.04 9.19 -1.83
C GLY A 76 -8.21 8.45 -0.78
N THR A 77 -7.10 9.04 -0.31
CA THR A 77 -6.10 8.33 0.51
C THR A 77 -6.17 8.67 2.00
N GLN A 78 -6.71 9.82 2.39
CA GLN A 78 -6.66 10.30 3.77
C GLN A 78 -8.07 10.41 4.37
N ILE A 79 -8.22 9.98 5.63
CA ILE A 79 -9.48 10.14 6.38
C ILE A 79 -9.85 11.61 6.51
N PHE A 80 -8.86 12.44 6.83
CA PHE A 80 -9.05 13.88 7.04
C PHE A 80 -8.84 14.67 5.75
N ASP A 81 -9.48 15.85 5.69
CA ASP A 81 -9.26 16.76 4.57
C ASP A 81 -7.85 17.34 4.64
N GLN A 82 -7.18 17.32 3.50
CA GLN A 82 -5.82 17.83 3.42
C GLN A 82 -5.82 19.36 3.20
N PRO A 83 -4.85 20.08 3.79
CA PRO A 83 -4.61 21.48 3.45
C PRO A 83 -4.49 21.66 1.93
N ALA A 84 -5.00 22.79 1.42
CA ALA A 84 -5.01 23.08 -0.02
C ALA A 84 -3.59 23.03 -0.62
N GLU A 85 -2.60 23.49 0.15
CA GLU A 85 -1.19 23.53 -0.23
C GLU A 85 -0.62 22.13 -0.52
N LEU A 86 -1.08 21.10 0.22
CA LEU A 86 -0.64 19.73 -0.01
C LEU A 86 -1.35 19.04 -1.17
N ARG A 87 -2.55 19.50 -1.55
CA ARG A 87 -3.29 18.95 -2.71
C ARG A 87 -2.55 19.21 -4.03
N GLU A 88 -1.81 20.31 -4.12
CA GLU A 88 -1.00 20.63 -5.31
C GLU A 88 0.03 19.54 -5.61
N TYR A 89 0.61 18.91 -4.59
CA TYR A 89 1.66 17.89 -4.73
C TYR A 89 1.14 16.46 -4.75
N ARG A 90 -0.08 16.20 -4.25
CA ARG A 90 -0.60 14.84 -4.03
C ARG A 90 -1.70 14.39 -4.99
N GLY A 91 -2.43 15.25 -5.62
CA GLY A 91 -3.56 14.87 -6.50
C GLY A 91 -3.11 14.12 -7.76
N SER A 92 -2.98 12.79 -7.70
CA SER A 92 -2.68 11.93 -8.85
C SER A 92 -3.91 11.08 -9.22
N ILE A 93 -3.76 10.09 -10.09
CA ILE A 93 -4.88 9.24 -10.54
C ILE A 93 -5.64 8.57 -9.39
N ILE A 94 -5.03 8.43 -8.21
CA ILE A 94 -5.67 7.83 -7.03
C ILE A 94 -6.74 8.74 -6.41
N ASP A 95 -6.61 10.06 -6.61
CA ASP A 95 -7.51 11.10 -6.14
C ASP A 95 -8.27 11.75 -7.30
N MET A 96 -8.63 10.98 -8.32
CA MET A 96 -9.37 11.46 -9.50
C MET A 96 -10.58 10.57 -9.78
N ASP A 97 -11.55 11.14 -10.46
CA ASP A 97 -12.73 10.43 -10.95
C ASP A 97 -12.78 10.49 -12.50
N ASN A 98 -13.70 9.73 -13.09
CA ASN A 98 -13.91 9.79 -14.53
C ASN A 98 -14.52 11.14 -14.96
N PRO A 99 -14.12 11.68 -16.14
CA PRO A 99 -13.33 11.01 -17.20
C PRO A 99 -11.81 11.10 -17.05
N GLU A 100 -11.28 12.02 -16.21
CA GLU A 100 -9.84 12.30 -16.09
C GLU A 100 -9.07 11.06 -15.60
N HIS A 101 -9.59 10.36 -14.59
CA HIS A 101 -9.02 9.11 -14.11
C HIS A 101 -8.86 8.08 -15.25
N ALA A 102 -9.91 7.86 -16.04
CA ALA A 102 -9.88 6.86 -17.11
C ALA A 102 -8.84 7.23 -18.19
N ARG A 103 -8.71 8.54 -18.54
CA ARG A 103 -7.71 9.04 -19.48
C ARG A 103 -6.30 8.73 -19.00
N LEU A 104 -5.96 9.14 -17.78
CA LEU A 104 -4.63 8.97 -17.22
C LEU A 104 -4.31 7.48 -17.01
N ARG A 105 -5.25 6.72 -16.46
CA ARG A 105 -5.06 5.29 -16.24
C ARG A 105 -4.77 4.52 -17.53
N LYS A 106 -5.45 4.87 -18.63
CA LYS A 106 -5.19 4.27 -19.96
C LYS A 106 -3.74 4.50 -20.42
N ILE A 107 -3.21 5.72 -20.18
CA ILE A 107 -1.84 6.07 -20.56
C ILE A 107 -0.83 5.24 -19.74
N VAL A 108 -0.95 5.32 -18.42
CA VAL A 108 0.03 4.70 -17.51
C VAL A 108 -0.02 3.18 -17.50
N SER A 109 -1.17 2.58 -17.78
CA SER A 109 -1.33 1.10 -17.83
C SER A 109 -0.50 0.44 -18.94
N ARG A 110 -0.03 1.20 -19.93
CA ARG A 110 0.83 0.67 -21.00
C ARG A 110 2.13 0.07 -20.46
N GLY A 111 2.70 0.66 -19.38
CA GLY A 111 3.91 0.15 -18.72
C GLY A 111 3.68 -1.10 -17.86
N PHE A 112 2.42 -1.41 -17.52
CA PHE A 112 2.06 -2.49 -16.57
C PHE A 112 1.33 -3.66 -17.25
N THR A 113 1.58 -3.89 -18.53
CA THR A 113 0.98 -5.03 -19.23
C THR A 113 1.60 -6.36 -18.79
N VAL A 114 0.83 -7.46 -18.83
CA VAL A 114 1.33 -8.81 -18.49
C VAL A 114 2.62 -9.14 -19.26
N ARG A 115 2.70 -8.76 -20.54
CA ARG A 115 3.89 -8.98 -21.37
C ARG A 115 5.10 -8.19 -20.87
N SER A 116 4.92 -6.91 -20.52
CA SER A 116 6.00 -6.07 -19.99
C SER A 116 6.50 -6.63 -18.64
N LEU A 117 5.58 -7.06 -17.78
CA LEU A 117 5.91 -7.62 -16.48
C LEU A 117 6.60 -8.99 -16.55
N GLN A 118 6.20 -9.85 -17.50
CA GLN A 118 6.90 -11.12 -17.71
C GLN A 118 8.36 -10.93 -18.14
N ALA A 119 8.65 -9.86 -18.90
CA ALA A 119 10.02 -9.53 -19.26
C ALA A 119 10.88 -9.10 -18.05
N LEU A 120 10.26 -8.62 -16.97
CA LEU A 120 10.97 -8.21 -15.74
C LEU A 120 11.37 -9.40 -14.84
N ARG A 121 10.86 -10.62 -15.08
CA ARG A 121 11.13 -11.76 -14.20
C ARG A 121 12.63 -12.00 -14.00
N SER A 122 13.41 -12.00 -15.07
CA SER A 122 14.86 -12.21 -14.98
C SER A 122 15.55 -11.06 -14.23
N ASP A 123 15.11 -9.83 -14.46
CA ASP A 123 15.66 -8.64 -13.75
C ASP A 123 15.35 -8.70 -12.26
N ILE A 124 14.15 -9.17 -11.89
CA ILE A 124 13.77 -9.38 -10.49
C ILE A 124 14.62 -10.49 -9.87
N GLU A 125 14.82 -11.62 -10.57
CA GLU A 125 15.67 -12.73 -10.11
C GLU A 125 17.12 -12.28 -9.86
N ASP A 126 17.69 -11.52 -10.80
CA ASP A 126 19.04 -10.99 -10.69
C ASP A 126 19.15 -9.97 -9.54
N THR A 127 18.16 -9.09 -9.40
CA THR A 127 18.08 -8.12 -8.30
C THR A 127 17.99 -8.81 -6.94
N VAL A 128 17.17 -9.86 -6.79
CA VAL A 128 17.09 -10.61 -5.53
C VAL A 128 18.42 -11.25 -5.17
N ARG A 129 19.10 -11.89 -6.13
CA ARG A 129 20.41 -12.50 -5.89
C ARG A 129 21.49 -11.47 -5.54
N GLU A 130 21.45 -10.30 -6.19
CA GLU A 130 22.33 -9.18 -5.84
C GLU A 130 22.10 -8.74 -4.39
N ILE A 131 20.84 -8.52 -3.99
CA ILE A 131 20.49 -8.13 -2.61
C ILE A 131 20.99 -9.19 -1.61
N ILE A 132 20.77 -10.48 -1.89
CA ILE A 132 21.26 -11.55 -1.02
C ILE A 132 22.79 -11.53 -0.91
N SER A 133 23.51 -11.22 -2.00
CA SER A 133 24.97 -11.14 -1.99
C SER A 133 25.53 -9.94 -1.19
N GLU A 134 24.71 -8.92 -0.96
CA GLU A 134 25.02 -7.73 -0.17
C GLU A 134 24.78 -7.92 1.33
N LEU A 135 24.10 -9.01 1.73
CA LEU A 135 23.78 -9.28 3.14
C LEU A 135 25.02 -9.48 4.00
N PRO A 136 25.02 -9.04 5.28
CA PRO A 136 26.17 -9.18 6.18
C PRO A 136 26.62 -10.62 6.38
N ALA A 137 27.93 -10.85 6.38
CA ALA A 137 28.53 -12.18 6.50
C ALA A 137 28.43 -12.79 7.92
N ASP A 138 27.93 -12.05 8.90
CA ASP A 138 27.74 -12.54 10.28
C ASP A 138 26.40 -13.25 10.50
N GLY A 139 25.56 -13.34 9.46
CA GLY A 139 24.26 -14.03 9.51
C GLY A 139 23.15 -13.25 10.21
N ARG A 140 23.26 -11.92 10.27
CA ARG A 140 22.25 -11.03 10.83
C ARG A 140 22.01 -9.86 9.89
N CYS A 141 20.76 -9.44 9.75
CA CYS A 141 20.40 -8.26 8.97
C CYS A 141 19.16 -7.59 9.56
N ASP A 142 18.93 -6.36 9.15
CA ASP A 142 17.59 -5.78 9.21
C ASP A 142 16.83 -6.21 7.94
N PHE A 143 15.89 -7.12 8.09
CA PHE A 143 15.14 -7.67 6.97
C PHE A 143 14.45 -6.59 6.14
N VAL A 144 14.02 -5.49 6.77
CA VAL A 144 13.33 -4.40 6.06
C VAL A 144 14.31 -3.62 5.18
N THR A 145 15.37 -3.10 5.77
CA THR A 145 16.29 -2.19 5.07
C THR A 145 17.28 -2.91 4.16
N ASP A 146 17.68 -4.14 4.52
CA ASP A 146 18.71 -4.87 3.79
C ASP A 146 18.12 -5.80 2.71
N LEU A 147 16.81 -6.17 2.79
CA LEU A 147 16.21 -7.12 1.86
C LEU A 147 14.85 -6.67 1.30
N ALA A 148 13.84 -6.38 2.15
CA ALA A 148 12.49 -6.17 1.71
C ALA A 148 12.28 -4.82 0.98
N ALA A 149 12.97 -3.75 1.39
CA ALA A 149 12.87 -2.44 0.75
C ALA A 149 13.70 -2.32 -0.54
N PRO A 150 14.94 -2.85 -0.63
CA PRO A 150 15.73 -2.75 -1.85
C PRO A 150 15.07 -3.35 -3.09
N LEU A 151 14.34 -4.46 -2.96
CA LEU A 151 13.76 -5.14 -4.12
C LEU A 151 12.74 -4.26 -4.87
N PRO A 152 11.59 -3.86 -4.29
CA PRO A 152 10.62 -3.05 -5.01
C PRO A 152 11.18 -1.68 -5.42
N LEU A 153 12.09 -1.10 -4.61
CA LEU A 153 12.74 0.15 -4.94
C LEU A 153 13.60 0.05 -6.20
N ARG A 154 14.45 -0.97 -6.32
CA ARG A 154 15.28 -1.21 -7.51
C ARG A 154 14.43 -1.52 -8.74
N ILE A 155 13.39 -2.34 -8.60
CA ILE A 155 12.52 -2.69 -9.71
C ILE A 155 11.77 -1.47 -10.24
N ILE A 156 11.16 -0.65 -9.37
CA ILE A 156 10.46 0.55 -9.82
C ILE A 156 11.44 1.59 -10.39
N SER A 157 12.64 1.73 -9.82
CA SER A 157 13.69 2.61 -10.32
C SER A 157 14.13 2.19 -11.73
N ASN A 158 14.39 0.90 -11.94
CA ASN A 158 14.75 0.37 -13.26
C ASN A 158 13.63 0.60 -14.30
N MET A 159 12.36 0.34 -13.92
CA MET A 159 11.21 0.58 -14.81
C MET A 159 11.08 2.05 -15.21
N LEU A 160 11.40 2.98 -14.31
CA LEU A 160 11.37 4.41 -14.54
C LEU A 160 12.65 4.96 -15.17
N GLY A 161 13.71 4.15 -15.28
CA GLY A 161 15.02 4.58 -15.76
C GLY A 161 15.76 5.51 -14.78
N ILE A 162 15.51 5.35 -13.49
CA ILE A 162 16.17 6.13 -12.44
C ILE A 162 17.53 5.53 -12.15
N PRO A 163 18.63 6.31 -12.19
CA PRO A 163 19.96 5.87 -11.80
C PRO A 163 20.02 5.41 -10.35
N ARG A 164 20.80 4.37 -10.08
CA ARG A 164 20.94 3.74 -8.75
C ARG A 164 21.36 4.72 -7.64
N GLU A 165 22.13 5.71 -7.98
CA GLU A 165 22.58 6.78 -7.07
C GLU A 165 21.43 7.58 -6.43
N HIS A 166 20.22 7.54 -7.01
CA HIS A 166 19.04 8.22 -6.49
C HIS A 166 18.14 7.33 -5.62
N GLU A 167 18.41 6.01 -5.53
CA GLU A 167 17.56 5.07 -4.79
C GLU A 167 17.42 5.44 -3.31
N GLN A 168 18.54 5.81 -2.65
CA GLN A 168 18.51 6.22 -1.25
C GLN A 168 17.66 7.47 -1.03
N PHE A 169 17.79 8.46 -1.91
CA PHE A 169 16.96 9.67 -1.84
C PHE A 169 15.47 9.35 -2.01
N ILE A 170 15.11 8.48 -2.95
CA ILE A 170 13.73 8.06 -3.16
C ILE A 170 13.19 7.33 -1.93
N PHE A 171 13.97 6.41 -1.37
CA PHE A 171 13.60 5.70 -0.15
C PHE A 171 13.30 6.67 1.01
N GLU A 172 14.19 7.62 1.26
CA GLU A 172 14.01 8.63 2.31
C GLU A 172 12.81 9.54 2.04
N ALA A 173 12.66 10.02 0.82
CA ALA A 173 11.56 10.91 0.43
C ALA A 173 10.19 10.21 0.54
N THR A 174 10.09 8.95 0.12
CA THR A 174 8.84 8.18 0.22
C THR A 174 8.49 7.83 1.67
N ASN A 175 9.48 7.49 2.52
CA ASN A 175 9.27 7.32 3.96
C ASN A 175 8.73 8.60 4.62
N VAL A 176 9.26 9.78 4.27
CA VAL A 176 8.76 11.07 4.77
C VAL A 176 7.32 11.32 4.32
N ILE A 177 6.99 11.05 3.05
CA ILE A 177 5.66 11.33 2.50
C ILE A 177 4.60 10.39 3.06
N LEU A 178 4.89 9.10 3.16
CA LEU A 178 3.94 8.05 3.54
C LEU A 178 3.93 7.76 5.03
N GLY A 179 5.08 7.95 5.70
CA GLY A 179 5.24 7.76 7.12
C GLY A 179 5.23 9.07 7.93
N ALA A 180 4.58 10.12 7.44
CA ALA A 180 4.63 11.47 8.02
C ALA A 180 4.17 11.57 9.50
N SER A 181 3.45 10.59 10.01
CA SER A 181 3.02 10.51 11.41
C SER A 181 4.05 9.85 12.34
N ASP A 182 5.18 9.37 11.80
CA ASP A 182 6.23 8.71 12.57
C ASP A 182 7.40 9.67 12.84
N ALA A 183 7.76 9.78 14.12
CA ALA A 183 8.81 10.69 14.56
C ALA A 183 10.23 10.31 14.11
N GLU A 184 10.43 9.06 13.69
CA GLU A 184 11.69 8.61 13.09
C GLU A 184 11.93 9.28 11.73
N TYR A 185 10.87 9.36 10.91
CA TYR A 185 10.96 9.99 9.59
C TYR A 185 10.82 11.51 9.63
N ILE A 186 9.98 12.03 10.54
CA ILE A 186 9.80 13.47 10.76
C ILE A 186 9.86 13.77 12.27
N PRO A 187 11.02 14.16 12.81
CA PRO A 187 11.15 14.45 14.24
C PRO A 187 10.25 15.59 14.74
N ASP A 188 10.01 16.61 13.90
CA ASP A 188 9.07 17.71 14.21
C ASP A 188 7.64 17.30 13.84
N GLN A 189 6.93 16.69 14.78
CA GLN A 189 5.54 16.24 14.62
C GLN A 189 4.50 17.34 14.73
N THR A 190 4.89 18.63 14.72
CA THR A 190 3.94 19.74 14.55
C THR A 190 3.38 19.74 13.13
N GLY A 191 2.15 20.24 12.94
CA GLY A 191 1.56 20.35 11.60
C GLY A 191 2.46 21.16 10.63
N ALA A 192 3.14 22.19 11.11
CA ALA A 192 4.09 22.98 10.32
C ALA A 192 5.35 22.17 9.96
N GLY A 193 5.89 21.39 10.90
CA GLY A 193 7.05 20.52 10.69
C GLY A 193 6.74 19.44 9.66
N ILE A 194 5.63 18.74 9.82
CA ILE A 194 5.15 17.73 8.86
C ILE A 194 4.97 18.33 7.47
N ASN A 195 4.24 19.45 7.36
CA ASN A 195 4.02 20.09 6.05
C ASN A 195 5.32 20.51 5.38
N LYS A 196 6.27 21.06 6.14
CA LYS A 196 7.59 21.46 5.62
C LYS A 196 8.36 20.24 5.09
N ALA A 197 8.44 19.16 5.87
CA ALA A 197 9.18 17.95 5.49
C ALA A 197 8.57 17.27 4.26
N VAL A 198 7.24 17.08 4.23
CA VAL A 198 6.53 16.46 3.12
C VAL A 198 6.64 17.31 1.85
N THR A 199 6.54 18.64 1.95
CA THR A 199 6.71 19.53 0.80
C THR A 199 8.14 19.43 0.26
N ALA A 200 9.16 19.48 1.11
CA ALA A 200 10.56 19.37 0.69
C ALA A 200 10.84 18.03 -0.03
N ALA A 201 10.36 16.92 0.52
CA ALA A 201 10.50 15.60 -0.11
C ALA A 201 9.79 15.54 -1.48
N SER A 202 8.57 16.09 -1.57
CA SER A 202 7.81 16.13 -2.82
C SER A 202 8.49 17.01 -3.89
N VAL A 203 8.99 18.18 -3.52
CA VAL A 203 9.74 19.07 -4.42
C VAL A 203 11.00 18.37 -4.95
N GLY A 204 11.78 17.74 -4.08
CA GLY A 204 12.98 17.01 -4.51
C GLY A 204 12.68 15.86 -5.48
N LEU A 205 11.56 15.14 -5.30
CA LEU A 205 11.14 14.13 -6.28
C LEU A 205 10.71 14.75 -7.62
N ILE A 206 10.09 15.91 -7.61
CA ILE A 206 9.73 16.65 -8.84
C ILE A 206 10.99 17.10 -9.58
N GLU A 207 11.96 17.67 -8.88
CA GLU A 207 13.24 18.09 -9.45
C GLU A 207 13.98 16.92 -10.10
N LEU A 208 14.03 15.76 -9.41
CA LEU A 208 14.60 14.53 -9.98
C LEU A 208 13.87 14.10 -11.27
N LEU A 209 12.53 14.12 -11.26
CA LEU A 209 11.77 13.79 -12.47
C LEU A 209 12.05 14.75 -13.61
N GLU A 210 12.11 16.07 -13.34
CA GLU A 210 12.39 17.07 -14.37
C GLU A 210 13.73 16.85 -15.04
N ASP A 211 14.76 16.49 -14.27
CA ASP A 211 16.08 16.20 -14.81
C ASP A 211 16.10 14.90 -15.62
N LEU A 212 15.45 13.86 -15.14
CA LEU A 212 15.26 12.62 -15.90
C LEU A 212 14.46 12.85 -17.20
N ALA A 213 13.38 13.61 -17.15
CA ALA A 213 12.58 13.92 -18.33
C ALA A 213 13.38 14.71 -19.38
N LYS A 214 14.18 15.70 -18.96
CA LYS A 214 15.08 16.43 -19.88
C LYS A 214 16.09 15.49 -20.55
N ASP A 215 16.70 14.57 -19.77
CA ASP A 215 17.61 13.58 -20.33
C ASP A 215 16.90 12.65 -21.32
N ARG A 216 15.71 12.14 -20.99
CA ARG A 216 14.96 11.21 -21.85
C ARG A 216 14.40 11.84 -23.12
N ILE A 217 14.14 13.15 -23.13
CA ILE A 217 13.86 13.89 -24.35
C ILE A 217 15.08 13.94 -25.27
N ALA A 218 16.27 14.14 -24.71
CA ALA A 218 17.52 14.19 -25.46
C ALA A 218 18.05 12.80 -25.85
N ASN A 219 17.90 11.83 -24.95
CA ASN A 219 18.44 10.47 -25.03
C ASN A 219 17.34 9.43 -24.72
N PRO A 220 16.39 9.18 -25.62
CA PRO A 220 15.29 8.26 -25.36
C PRO A 220 15.81 6.83 -25.08
N THR A 221 15.20 6.18 -24.08
CA THR A 221 15.42 4.78 -23.71
C THR A 221 14.08 4.01 -23.80
N GLY A 222 14.05 2.76 -23.36
CA GLY A 222 12.81 1.97 -23.32
C GLY A 222 12.02 2.12 -22.01
N ASP A 223 12.46 2.96 -21.08
CA ASP A 223 11.84 3.15 -19.77
C ASP A 223 10.48 3.87 -19.81
N VAL A 224 9.76 3.84 -18.69
CA VAL A 224 8.42 4.44 -18.58
C VAL A 224 8.48 5.96 -18.75
N ILE A 225 9.51 6.64 -18.22
CA ILE A 225 9.65 8.09 -18.39
C ILE A 225 9.83 8.44 -19.86
N SER A 226 10.69 7.72 -20.59
CA SER A 226 10.84 7.90 -22.04
C SER A 226 9.51 7.74 -22.80
N GLN A 227 8.72 6.74 -22.42
CA GLN A 227 7.40 6.51 -23.03
C GLN A 227 6.43 7.65 -22.71
N LEU A 228 6.47 8.21 -21.50
CA LEU A 228 5.60 9.30 -21.08
C LEU A 228 5.97 10.64 -21.74
N VAL A 229 7.26 10.93 -21.96
CA VAL A 229 7.70 12.16 -22.62
C VAL A 229 7.61 12.11 -24.15
N ALA A 230 7.64 10.91 -24.75
CA ALA A 230 7.57 10.73 -26.19
C ALA A 230 6.15 10.68 -26.76
N ALA A 231 5.12 10.52 -25.92
CA ALA A 231 3.75 10.38 -26.37
C ALA A 231 3.25 11.69 -27.03
N ASP A 232 2.64 11.60 -28.24
CA ASP A 232 1.96 12.71 -28.94
C ASP A 232 0.55 12.94 -28.34
N ASP A 233 -0.09 14.05 -28.64
CA ASP A 233 -1.48 14.52 -28.39
C ASP A 233 -2.35 13.96 -27.22
N GLU A 234 -2.05 12.81 -26.66
CA GLU A 234 -2.70 12.23 -25.45
C GLU A 234 -1.84 12.38 -24.18
N ASN A 235 -0.87 13.28 -24.15
CA ASN A 235 0.17 13.37 -23.13
C ASN A 235 -0.34 13.77 -21.74
N LEU A 236 0.43 13.31 -20.72
CA LEU A 236 0.40 13.90 -19.39
C LEU A 236 0.97 15.33 -19.46
N THR A 237 0.30 16.27 -18.81
CA THR A 237 0.93 17.56 -18.53
C THR A 237 2.14 17.35 -17.60
N PRO A 238 3.12 18.26 -17.56
CA PRO A 238 4.24 18.15 -16.62
C PRO A 238 3.79 17.98 -15.16
N ALA A 239 2.71 18.64 -14.75
CA ALA A 239 2.14 18.52 -13.41
C ALA A 239 1.50 17.13 -13.17
N GLU A 240 0.77 16.57 -14.13
CA GLU A 240 0.23 15.21 -14.04
C GLU A 240 1.35 14.17 -14.00
N MET A 241 2.40 14.35 -14.78
CA MET A 241 3.56 13.47 -14.80
C MET A 241 4.30 13.49 -13.45
N ALA A 242 4.49 14.67 -12.85
CA ALA A 242 5.11 14.82 -11.54
C ALA A 242 4.31 14.11 -10.43
N LYS A 243 3.00 14.32 -10.40
CA LYS A 243 2.10 13.67 -9.43
C LYS A 243 2.06 12.15 -9.62
N PHE A 244 2.07 11.71 -10.87
CA PHE A 244 2.12 10.27 -11.16
C PHE A 244 3.46 9.65 -10.76
N PHE A 245 4.57 10.33 -10.99
CA PHE A 245 5.90 9.87 -10.56
C PHE A 245 5.98 9.70 -9.04
N ILE A 246 5.56 10.73 -8.27
CA ILE A 246 5.51 10.66 -6.80
C ILE A 246 4.64 9.48 -6.34
N LEU A 247 3.45 9.32 -6.94
CA LEU A 247 2.59 8.19 -6.63
C LEU A 247 3.28 6.84 -6.92
N LEU A 248 3.92 6.73 -8.08
CA LEU A 248 4.47 5.47 -8.54
C LEU A 248 5.65 5.01 -7.67
N VAL A 249 6.58 5.92 -7.35
CA VAL A 249 7.72 5.58 -6.48
C VAL A 249 7.29 5.29 -5.05
N GLY A 250 6.28 6.00 -4.52
CA GLY A 250 5.76 5.74 -3.17
C GLY A 250 4.92 4.48 -3.08
N ALA A 251 3.92 4.34 -3.94
CA ALA A 251 3.00 3.21 -3.88
C ALA A 251 3.67 1.88 -4.27
N GLY A 252 4.62 1.90 -5.21
CA GLY A 252 5.31 0.70 -5.67
C GLY A 252 6.31 0.16 -4.65
N ASN A 253 6.97 1.03 -3.91
CA ASN A 253 7.99 0.63 -2.93
C ASN A 253 7.35 0.19 -1.60
N GLU A 254 6.65 1.10 -0.91
CA GLU A 254 6.20 0.92 0.46
C GLU A 254 5.25 -0.28 0.65
N THR A 255 4.30 -0.47 -0.24
CA THR A 255 3.28 -1.50 -0.08
C THR A 255 3.85 -2.90 -0.28
N THR A 256 4.71 -3.09 -1.28
CA THR A 256 5.35 -4.37 -1.55
C THR A 256 6.37 -4.72 -0.46
N ARG A 257 7.17 -3.74 -0.01
CA ARG A 257 8.06 -3.89 1.16
C ARG A 257 7.31 -4.44 2.38
N ASN A 258 6.17 -3.83 2.71
CA ASN A 258 5.38 -4.25 3.86
C ASN A 258 4.75 -5.63 3.65
N ALA A 259 4.28 -5.97 2.45
CA ALA A 259 3.78 -7.32 2.15
C ALA A 259 4.88 -8.38 2.34
N ILE A 260 6.08 -8.14 1.82
CA ILE A 260 7.25 -9.01 1.98
C ILE A 260 7.59 -9.19 3.46
N THR A 261 7.63 -8.09 4.21
CA THR A 261 8.01 -8.10 5.63
C THR A 261 6.99 -8.87 6.47
N HIS A 262 5.70 -8.58 6.31
CA HIS A 262 4.64 -9.35 6.99
C HIS A 262 4.59 -10.81 6.56
N GLY A 263 4.91 -11.10 5.30
CA GLY A 263 5.07 -12.47 4.81
C GLY A 263 6.18 -13.23 5.55
N MET A 264 7.34 -12.59 5.76
CA MET A 264 8.44 -13.17 6.52
C MET A 264 8.06 -13.40 7.99
N ILE A 265 7.39 -12.43 8.63
CA ILE A 265 6.88 -12.57 10.00
C ILE A 265 5.92 -13.76 10.06
N ALA A 266 4.91 -13.80 9.20
CA ALA A 266 3.93 -14.88 9.19
C ALA A 266 4.55 -16.26 8.95
N LEU A 267 5.51 -16.38 8.04
CA LEU A 267 6.22 -17.63 7.77
C LEU A 267 7.17 -18.04 8.90
N THR A 268 7.63 -17.09 9.71
CA THR A 268 8.41 -17.38 10.94
C THR A 268 7.50 -17.89 12.05
N ASP A 269 6.34 -17.25 12.23
CA ASP A 269 5.37 -17.60 13.27
C ASP A 269 4.60 -18.91 12.96
N HIS A 270 4.50 -19.28 11.66
CA HIS A 270 3.82 -20.47 11.17
C HIS A 270 4.79 -21.39 10.40
N PRO A 271 5.74 -22.06 11.09
CA PRO A 271 6.77 -22.86 10.45
C PRO A 271 6.23 -24.08 9.67
N ASP A 272 5.06 -24.59 10.04
CA ASP A 272 4.35 -25.63 9.30
C ASP A 272 3.86 -25.15 7.94
N GLN A 273 3.34 -23.93 7.84
CA GLN A 273 2.91 -23.30 6.61
C GLN A 273 4.11 -22.96 5.70
N ARG A 274 5.20 -22.51 6.31
CA ARG A 274 6.47 -22.27 5.60
C ARG A 274 7.01 -23.57 4.99
N GLU A 275 7.07 -24.66 5.77
CA GLU A 275 7.58 -25.94 5.27
C GLU A 275 6.68 -26.53 4.19
N LEU A 276 5.35 -26.42 4.36
CA LEU A 276 4.39 -26.83 3.33
C LEU A 276 4.65 -26.13 2.00
N TRP A 277 4.79 -24.80 2.02
CA TRP A 277 5.06 -24.03 0.80
C TRP A 277 6.43 -24.35 0.21
N ARG A 278 7.47 -24.44 1.05
CA ARG A 278 8.83 -24.76 0.63
C ARG A 278 8.94 -26.14 -0.02
N ALA A 279 8.22 -27.14 0.50
CA ALA A 279 8.26 -28.52 0.02
C ALA A 279 7.65 -28.67 -1.39
N ASP A 280 6.65 -27.88 -1.73
CA ASP A 280 6.01 -27.86 -3.05
C ASP A 280 5.69 -26.42 -3.47
N TYR A 281 6.77 -25.66 -3.72
CA TYR A 281 6.69 -24.24 -4.00
C TYR A 281 5.71 -23.89 -5.13
N ASP A 282 5.87 -24.57 -6.27
CA ASP A 282 5.12 -24.22 -7.49
C ASP A 282 3.61 -24.50 -7.36
N SER A 283 3.21 -25.48 -6.55
CA SER A 283 1.80 -25.78 -6.28
C SER A 283 1.12 -24.74 -5.41
N TYR A 284 1.85 -24.12 -4.48
CA TYR A 284 1.28 -23.17 -3.52
C TYR A 284 1.65 -21.70 -3.79
N ALA A 285 2.55 -21.40 -4.74
CA ALA A 285 3.03 -20.04 -4.97
C ALA A 285 1.91 -19.01 -5.11
N VAL A 286 0.87 -19.31 -5.91
CA VAL A 286 -0.23 -18.38 -6.15
C VAL A 286 -1.08 -18.20 -4.89
N SER A 287 -1.46 -19.27 -4.21
CA SER A 287 -2.31 -19.17 -2.99
C SER A 287 -1.56 -18.57 -1.81
N ALA A 288 -0.28 -18.88 -1.67
CA ALA A 288 0.57 -18.31 -0.63
C ALA A 288 0.78 -16.81 -0.78
N ASP A 289 1.00 -16.32 -2.02
CA ASP A 289 1.10 -14.89 -2.28
C ASP A 289 -0.20 -14.15 -1.95
N GLU A 290 -1.36 -14.67 -2.42
CA GLU A 290 -2.67 -14.07 -2.11
C GLU A 290 -2.92 -14.08 -0.59
N GLU A 291 -2.49 -15.13 0.12
CA GLU A 291 -2.61 -15.19 1.57
C GLU A 291 -1.69 -14.17 2.27
N ILE A 292 -0.46 -13.98 1.80
CA ILE A 292 0.42 -12.93 2.30
C ILE A 292 -0.22 -11.56 2.11
N PHE A 293 -0.78 -11.25 0.93
CA PHE A 293 -1.45 -9.97 0.71
C PHE A 293 -2.69 -9.80 1.60
N ARG A 294 -3.51 -10.84 1.75
CA ARG A 294 -4.66 -10.82 2.66
C ARG A 294 -4.21 -10.57 4.10
N TRP A 295 -3.19 -11.30 4.55
CA TRP A 295 -2.65 -11.24 5.90
C TRP A 295 -2.01 -9.90 6.23
N ALA A 296 -1.14 -9.42 5.36
CA ALA A 296 -0.43 -8.16 5.49
C ALA A 296 -1.36 -6.95 5.38
N THR A 297 -2.25 -6.95 4.40
CA THR A 297 -3.06 -5.78 4.02
C THR A 297 -2.27 -4.47 4.15
N PRO A 298 -1.26 -4.23 3.29
CA PRO A 298 -0.31 -3.12 3.46
C PRO A 298 -0.96 -1.75 3.53
N VAL A 299 -2.06 -1.54 2.77
CA VAL A 299 -2.91 -0.34 2.86
C VAL A 299 -4.12 -0.67 3.73
N ILE A 300 -4.23 0.01 4.87
CA ILE A 300 -5.29 -0.23 5.85
C ILE A 300 -6.64 0.23 5.33
N HIS A 301 -6.70 1.41 4.71
CA HIS A 301 -7.95 2.01 4.25
C HIS A 301 -7.77 2.91 3.03
N PHE A 302 -8.88 3.12 2.32
CA PHE A 302 -9.08 4.29 1.48
C PHE A 302 -10.39 4.99 1.84
N ARG A 303 -10.47 6.29 1.47
CA ARG A 303 -11.67 7.11 1.64
C ARG A 303 -12.39 7.27 0.29
N ARG A 304 -13.71 7.47 0.38
CA ARG A 304 -14.53 8.05 -0.69
C ARG A 304 -15.39 9.16 -0.11
N THR A 305 -15.88 10.03 -0.97
CA THR A 305 -16.81 11.10 -0.62
C THR A 305 -18.12 10.89 -1.37
N VAL A 306 -19.25 11.04 -0.70
CA VAL A 306 -20.58 10.89 -1.28
C VAL A 306 -20.83 12.04 -2.28
N ALA A 307 -21.11 11.69 -3.55
CA ALA A 307 -21.15 12.64 -4.66
C ALA A 307 -22.46 13.47 -4.70
N ARG A 308 -23.56 12.93 -4.16
CA ARG A 308 -24.91 13.54 -4.22
C ARG A 308 -25.76 13.11 -3.02
N ASP A 309 -26.84 13.87 -2.76
CA ASP A 309 -27.80 13.50 -1.73
C ASP A 309 -28.59 12.25 -2.11
N GLY A 310 -29.08 11.50 -1.11
CA GLY A 310 -29.93 10.35 -1.28
C GLY A 310 -29.22 9.09 -1.77
N VAL A 311 -27.88 9.02 -1.62
CA VAL A 311 -27.11 7.79 -1.90
C VAL A 311 -27.39 6.78 -0.80
N MET A 312 -27.88 5.60 -1.18
CA MET A 312 -28.11 4.50 -0.25
C MET A 312 -26.88 3.61 -0.14
N LEU A 313 -26.51 3.26 1.11
CA LEU A 313 -25.53 2.24 1.45
C LEU A 313 -26.20 1.26 2.44
N GLY A 314 -26.65 0.12 1.94
CA GLY A 314 -27.60 -0.71 2.66
C GLY A 314 -28.88 0.08 2.98
N GLU A 315 -29.29 0.14 4.25
CA GLU A 315 -30.45 0.92 4.72
C GLU A 315 -30.11 2.37 5.08
N GLN A 316 -28.82 2.75 5.07
CA GLN A 316 -28.37 4.08 5.43
C GLN A 316 -28.47 5.02 4.22
N GLU A 317 -29.23 6.11 4.35
CA GLU A 317 -29.25 7.22 3.41
C GLU A 317 -28.09 8.18 3.75
N LEU A 318 -27.26 8.49 2.74
CA LEU A 318 -26.12 9.38 2.85
C LEU A 318 -26.38 10.68 2.10
N THR A 319 -25.78 11.76 2.60
CA THR A 319 -25.85 13.08 2.00
C THR A 319 -24.52 13.46 1.30
N LYS A 320 -24.60 14.36 0.32
CA LYS A 320 -23.45 14.84 -0.41
C LYS A 320 -22.36 15.39 0.52
N GLY A 321 -21.13 14.99 0.29
CA GLY A 321 -19.96 15.42 1.04
C GLY A 321 -19.66 14.57 2.27
N GLU A 322 -20.53 13.64 2.67
CA GLU A 322 -20.19 12.67 3.72
C GLU A 322 -19.05 11.78 3.28
N LYS A 323 -18.19 11.43 4.25
CA LYS A 323 -17.02 10.59 4.04
C LYS A 323 -17.36 9.15 4.36
N VAL A 324 -16.93 8.23 3.51
CA VAL A 324 -16.94 6.79 3.76
C VAL A 324 -15.51 6.24 3.69
N VAL A 325 -15.09 5.50 4.70
CA VAL A 325 -13.73 4.95 4.81
C VAL A 325 -13.80 3.43 4.74
N LEU A 326 -13.14 2.86 3.75
CA LEU A 326 -13.12 1.44 3.44
C LEU A 326 -11.95 0.79 4.16
N PHE A 327 -12.19 0.07 5.25
CA PHE A 327 -11.15 -0.59 6.04
C PHE A 327 -10.83 -1.97 5.46
N TYR A 328 -9.84 -2.04 4.58
CA TYR A 328 -9.44 -3.27 3.89
C TYR A 328 -8.93 -4.34 4.85
N ASN A 329 -8.19 -3.94 5.90
CA ASN A 329 -7.74 -4.86 6.95
C ASN A 329 -8.92 -5.59 7.62
N SER A 330 -10.01 -4.87 7.89
CA SER A 330 -11.23 -5.47 8.41
C SER A 330 -11.93 -6.37 7.40
N GLY A 331 -12.09 -5.91 6.15
CA GLY A 331 -12.69 -6.71 5.07
C GLY A 331 -11.94 -8.01 4.80
N ASN A 332 -10.60 -8.00 4.93
CA ASN A 332 -9.75 -9.19 4.78
C ASN A 332 -9.78 -10.16 5.98
N ARG A 333 -10.53 -9.81 7.03
CA ARG A 333 -10.80 -10.64 8.22
C ARG A 333 -12.29 -10.90 8.42
N ASP A 334 -13.12 -10.62 7.39
CA ASP A 334 -14.57 -10.79 7.48
C ASP A 334 -14.95 -12.28 7.52
N GLU A 335 -15.52 -12.69 8.64
CA GLU A 335 -15.92 -14.07 8.94
C GLU A 335 -17.07 -14.55 8.03
N SER A 336 -17.76 -13.63 7.35
CA SER A 336 -18.79 -14.00 6.36
C SER A 336 -18.22 -14.42 5.00
N VAL A 337 -16.93 -14.13 4.77
CA VAL A 337 -16.24 -14.36 3.49
C VAL A 337 -15.09 -15.36 3.65
N PHE A 338 -14.35 -15.28 4.75
CA PHE A 338 -13.19 -16.10 5.02
C PHE A 338 -13.46 -17.07 6.17
N GLU A 339 -13.35 -18.35 5.92
CA GLU A 339 -13.31 -19.37 6.95
C GLU A 339 -12.02 -19.19 7.76
N ASP A 340 -12.11 -19.21 9.10
CA ASP A 340 -10.98 -18.99 10.01
C ASP A 340 -10.09 -17.80 9.58
N PRO A 341 -10.63 -16.56 9.53
CA PRO A 341 -9.93 -15.41 8.93
C PRO A 341 -8.65 -15.00 9.69
N TYR A 342 -8.48 -15.46 10.92
CA TYR A 342 -7.33 -15.23 11.78
C TYR A 342 -6.28 -16.36 11.73
N THR A 343 -6.46 -17.32 10.82
CA THR A 343 -5.48 -18.38 10.52
C THR A 343 -4.73 -18.01 9.24
N PHE A 344 -3.40 -18.01 9.31
CA PHE A 344 -2.54 -17.90 8.13
C PHE A 344 -2.46 -19.27 7.44
N ASP A 345 -2.93 -19.34 6.20
CA ASP A 345 -3.05 -20.60 5.45
C ASP A 345 -2.59 -20.39 3.99
N VAL A 346 -1.38 -20.87 3.68
CA VAL A 346 -0.80 -20.76 2.33
C VAL A 346 -1.57 -21.53 1.24
N THR A 347 -2.52 -22.37 1.66
CA THR A 347 -3.37 -23.15 0.74
C THR A 347 -4.73 -22.52 0.49
N ARG A 348 -5.04 -21.39 1.15
CA ARG A 348 -6.36 -20.75 1.10
C ARG A 348 -6.82 -20.49 -0.33
N ASN A 349 -7.90 -21.17 -0.73
CA ASN A 349 -8.52 -21.02 -2.04
C ASN A 349 -10.02 -21.40 -1.97
N PRO A 350 -10.96 -20.48 -2.32
CA PRO A 350 -10.72 -19.14 -2.84
C PRO A 350 -10.19 -18.15 -1.79
N ASN A 351 -9.47 -17.12 -2.25
CA ASN A 351 -8.98 -16.03 -1.42
C ASN A 351 -9.39 -14.66 -2.01
N PRO A 352 -10.66 -14.25 -1.88
CA PRO A 352 -11.19 -13.04 -2.50
C PRO A 352 -10.82 -11.77 -1.71
N HIS A 353 -9.56 -11.61 -1.33
CA HIS A 353 -9.12 -10.49 -0.53
C HIS A 353 -9.19 -9.14 -1.28
N VAL A 354 -9.25 -8.06 -0.52
CA VAL A 354 -9.33 -6.68 -1.01
C VAL A 354 -8.04 -5.87 -0.74
N ALA A 355 -6.90 -6.54 -0.55
CA ALA A 355 -5.61 -5.87 -0.28
C ALA A 355 -5.13 -5.00 -1.45
N PHE A 356 -5.56 -5.28 -2.68
CA PHE A 356 -5.34 -4.45 -3.86
C PHE A 356 -6.48 -3.47 -4.17
N GLY A 357 -7.35 -3.23 -3.21
CA GLY A 357 -8.65 -2.62 -3.41
C GLY A 357 -9.66 -3.62 -3.96
N ALA A 358 -10.92 -3.22 -4.00
CA ALA A 358 -11.99 -4.04 -4.59
C ALA A 358 -12.12 -3.77 -6.09
N ALA A 359 -12.88 -4.64 -6.79
CA ALA A 359 -13.14 -4.47 -8.22
C ALA A 359 -13.82 -3.11 -8.49
N GLY A 360 -13.17 -2.27 -9.28
CA GLY A 360 -13.59 -0.91 -9.60
C GLY A 360 -12.48 -0.16 -10.33
N PRO A 361 -12.70 1.12 -10.69
CA PRO A 361 -11.72 1.90 -11.45
C PRO A 361 -10.37 2.07 -10.75
N HIS A 362 -10.36 2.05 -9.41
CA HIS A 362 -9.16 2.21 -8.58
C HIS A 362 -8.51 0.88 -8.13
N PHE A 363 -8.85 -0.26 -8.73
CA PHE A 363 -8.11 -1.50 -8.49
C PHE A 363 -6.61 -1.28 -8.74
N CYS A 364 -5.75 -1.82 -7.88
CA CYS A 364 -4.31 -1.57 -7.91
C CYS A 364 -3.69 -1.81 -9.30
N LEU A 365 -3.00 -0.80 -9.83
CA LEU A 365 -2.32 -0.87 -11.12
C LEU A 365 -1.13 -1.84 -11.08
N GLY A 366 -0.40 -1.86 -9.95
CA GLY A 366 0.80 -2.68 -9.74
C GLY A 366 0.53 -4.09 -9.23
N ALA A 367 -0.74 -4.54 -9.12
CA ALA A 367 -1.07 -5.82 -8.48
C ALA A 367 -0.35 -7.03 -9.10
N HIS A 368 -0.12 -7.04 -10.40
CA HIS A 368 0.61 -8.13 -11.08
C HIS A 368 2.12 -8.06 -10.81
N LEU A 369 2.68 -6.84 -10.71
CA LEU A 369 4.10 -6.66 -10.39
C LEU A 369 4.38 -7.11 -8.96
N ALA A 370 3.58 -6.66 -7.99
CA ALA A 370 3.74 -7.04 -6.60
C ALA A 370 3.68 -8.56 -6.38
N ARG A 371 2.76 -9.25 -7.07
CA ARG A 371 2.71 -10.73 -7.06
C ARG A 371 3.96 -11.36 -7.65
N LEU A 372 4.44 -10.83 -8.75
CA LEU A 372 5.65 -11.34 -9.40
C LEU A 372 6.89 -11.15 -8.50
N GLU A 373 7.01 -10.01 -7.85
CA GLU A 373 8.10 -9.73 -6.90
C GLU A 373 8.07 -10.70 -5.72
N LEU A 374 6.90 -10.93 -5.09
CA LEU A 374 6.77 -11.89 -4.01
C LEU A 374 7.13 -13.31 -4.44
N GLN A 375 6.60 -13.77 -5.58
CA GLN A 375 6.89 -15.11 -6.11
C GLN A 375 8.38 -15.33 -6.33
N VAL A 376 9.03 -14.39 -7.00
CA VAL A 376 10.45 -14.54 -7.29
C VAL A 376 11.27 -14.49 -6.00
N LEU A 377 10.97 -13.53 -5.12
CA LEU A 377 11.69 -13.37 -3.87
C LEU A 377 11.62 -14.60 -2.98
N PHE A 378 10.42 -15.06 -2.62
CA PHE A 378 10.28 -16.19 -1.70
C PHE A 378 10.83 -17.49 -2.29
N LYS A 379 10.74 -17.69 -3.61
CA LYS A 379 11.38 -18.84 -4.27
C LYS A 379 12.89 -18.83 -4.01
N ILE A 380 13.55 -17.73 -4.31
CA ILE A 380 14.99 -17.62 -4.16
C ILE A 380 15.41 -17.66 -2.68
N LEU A 381 14.62 -17.05 -1.77
CA LEU A 381 14.89 -17.14 -0.33
C LEU A 381 14.83 -18.57 0.17
N PHE A 382 13.84 -19.38 -0.23
CA PHE A 382 13.77 -20.79 0.14
C PHE A 382 14.93 -21.64 -0.43
N GLU A 383 15.43 -21.28 -1.61
CA GLU A 383 16.56 -21.96 -2.25
C GLU A 383 17.89 -21.53 -1.65
N GLU A 384 18.07 -20.23 -1.40
CA GLU A 384 19.36 -19.64 -1.05
C GLU A 384 19.56 -19.39 0.44
N LEU A 385 18.52 -19.05 1.18
CA LEU A 385 18.53 -18.79 2.62
C LEU A 385 17.38 -19.55 3.32
N PRO A 386 17.41 -20.91 3.28
CA PRO A 386 16.28 -21.72 3.74
C PRO A 386 15.94 -21.57 5.23
N ASP A 387 16.89 -21.08 6.03
CA ASP A 387 16.74 -20.84 7.47
C ASP A 387 16.56 -19.37 7.84
N LEU A 388 16.49 -18.46 6.86
CA LEU A 388 16.23 -17.05 7.12
C LEU A 388 14.90 -16.89 7.88
N ALA A 389 14.95 -16.27 9.04
CA ALA A 389 13.79 -16.07 9.90
C ALA A 389 13.85 -14.74 10.64
N ALA A 390 12.70 -14.16 10.94
CA ALA A 390 12.59 -13.01 11.83
C ALA A 390 13.13 -13.35 13.22
N ALA A 391 13.81 -12.39 13.86
CA ALA A 391 14.45 -12.55 15.15
C ALA A 391 14.13 -11.36 16.06
N GLY A 392 13.00 -11.42 16.73
CA GLY A 392 12.51 -10.37 17.63
C GLY A 392 11.25 -9.68 17.12
N GLU A 393 10.79 -8.71 17.90
CA GLU A 393 9.57 -7.96 17.59
C GLU A 393 9.81 -6.95 16.46
N PRO A 394 8.83 -6.79 15.54
CA PRO A 394 8.94 -5.76 14.48
C PRO A 394 8.78 -4.35 15.07
N ASP A 395 9.57 -3.41 14.56
CA ASP A 395 9.34 -1.98 14.83
C ASP A 395 8.31 -1.45 13.83
N LEU A 396 7.10 -1.22 14.32
CA LEU A 396 5.97 -0.85 13.49
C LEU A 396 5.98 0.64 13.13
N LEU A 397 5.59 0.94 11.90
CA LEU A 397 5.36 2.31 11.44
C LEU A 397 4.16 2.93 12.18
N ARG A 398 4.32 4.12 12.71
CA ARG A 398 3.21 4.88 13.30
C ARG A 398 2.28 5.44 12.22
N SER A 399 1.27 4.68 11.84
CA SER A 399 0.34 5.02 10.78
C SER A 399 -1.03 4.38 10.98
N ASN A 400 -2.09 5.09 10.61
CA ASN A 400 -3.42 4.51 10.43
C ASN A 400 -3.72 4.18 8.96
N PHE A 401 -2.81 4.52 8.05
CA PHE A 401 -2.96 4.36 6.61
C PHE A 401 -2.20 3.14 6.08
N LEU A 402 -0.94 2.96 6.52
CA LEU A 402 -0.11 1.82 6.15
C LEU A 402 0.09 0.87 7.33
N HIS A 403 -0.07 -0.42 7.09
CA HIS A 403 0.36 -1.48 7.99
C HIS A 403 1.86 -1.72 7.76
N GLY A 404 2.66 -0.76 8.21
CA GLY A 404 4.09 -0.69 7.93
C GLY A 404 4.96 -1.28 9.03
N VAL A 405 6.11 -1.82 8.61
CA VAL A 405 7.21 -2.23 9.47
C VAL A 405 8.45 -1.46 9.05
N LYS A 406 9.07 -0.74 9.99
CA LYS A 406 10.28 0.05 9.76
C LYS A 406 11.54 -0.79 9.86
N HIS A 407 11.61 -1.64 10.87
CA HIS A 407 12.74 -2.50 11.17
C HIS A 407 12.28 -3.89 11.61
N LEU A 408 13.01 -4.91 11.17
CA LEU A 408 12.80 -6.29 11.56
C LEU A 408 14.15 -7.02 11.58
N GLN A 409 14.66 -7.32 12.76
CA GLN A 409 15.87 -8.14 12.83
C GLN A 409 15.60 -9.54 12.27
N ALA A 410 16.54 -10.06 11.52
CA ALA A 410 16.48 -11.40 10.97
C ALA A 410 17.84 -12.12 11.11
N THR A 411 17.77 -13.46 11.12
CA THR A 411 18.96 -14.32 11.17
C THR A 411 18.94 -15.36 10.08
N TYR A 412 20.10 -15.73 9.57
CA TYR A 412 20.30 -16.74 8.52
C TYR A 412 21.71 -17.34 8.62
N THR A 413 21.91 -18.50 8.01
CA THR A 413 23.25 -19.08 7.86
C THR A 413 23.94 -18.46 6.63
N PRO A 414 25.05 -17.73 6.79
CA PRO A 414 25.81 -17.18 5.66
C PRO A 414 26.35 -18.29 4.76
N ARG A 415 26.43 -18.02 3.48
CA ARG A 415 27.03 -18.93 2.49
C ARG A 415 28.53 -18.79 2.38
#